data_fb7d938de2ee9b953aa3667c0007012e
#
_entry.id   fb7d938de2ee9b953aa3667c0007012e
#
_cell.length_a   1.000
_cell.length_b   1.000
_cell.length_c   1.000
_cell.angle_alpha   90.00
_cell.angle_beta   90.00
_cell.angle_gamma   90.00
#
_symmetry.space_group_name_H-M   'P 1'
#
loop_
_entity.id
_entity.type
_entity.pdbx_description
1 polymer ?
#
loop_
_entity_poly.entity_id
_entity_poly.type
_entity_poly.pdbx_seq_one_letter_code
_entity_poly.pdbx_strand_id
1 'polypeptide(L)'
;MLLTVPSFHPSLAPIPLYFCHPMSHSATAAATTGAAAGDTSRRAAEQQRLRRILDTVARQEPGLSWAAGLRDNGQTTLLVTDLASGWIPPHIRLPAHITLLEPAPRRRHATVTDLLGTTTVAAAHHPHGYLSQPDPDTPALTGDRTARIAPTIDELGPTLVETVRRHDTLPRIAQAVVVAATRNYGVPDNETDLLHHKTTEIHQAVLTTYPNHDIATVVDWMLLAAINALIAGDQSGANYHLAWAIAAISTRRSR
;
A
#
# COMPACT_ATOMS: atom_id res chain seq x y z
N MET A 1 -22.58 8.71 -88.44
CA MET A 1 -21.85 9.98 -88.27
C MET A 1 -20.55 9.70 -87.61
N LEU A 2 -19.49 9.52 -88.37
CA LEU A 2 -18.12 9.23 -87.90
C LEU A 2 -17.45 10.54 -87.54
N LEU A 3 -16.81 10.62 -86.36
CA LEU A 3 -15.90 11.70 -86.03
C LEU A 3 -14.53 11.11 -85.68
N THR A 4 -13.56 11.54 -86.42
CA THR A 4 -12.17 11.22 -86.53
C THR A 4 -11.41 11.82 -85.37
N VAL A 5 -10.48 11.04 -84.77
CA VAL A 5 -9.55 11.48 -83.73
C VAL A 5 -8.17 11.77 -84.35
N PRO A 6 -7.53 12.91 -84.08
CA PRO A 6 -6.17 13.15 -84.56
C PRO A 6 -5.14 12.59 -83.54
N SER A 7 -4.17 11.85 -84.08
CA SER A 7 -2.95 11.40 -83.35
C SER A 7 -1.96 12.54 -83.20
N PHE A 8 -1.53 12.77 -81.94
CA PHE A 8 -0.33 13.61 -81.66
C PHE A 8 0.80 12.74 -81.11
N HIS A 9 1.92 12.75 -81.86
CA HIS A 9 3.17 12.24 -81.37
C HIS A 9 3.95 13.37 -80.62
N PRO A 10 4.44 13.22 -79.40
CA PRO A 10 5.44 14.09 -78.87
C PRO A 10 6.83 13.47 -79.03
N SER A 11 7.74 14.27 -79.46
CA SER A 11 9.17 14.08 -79.63
C SER A 11 9.86 13.90 -78.31
N LEU A 12 10.74 12.90 -78.22
CA LEU A 12 11.64 12.62 -77.08
C LEU A 12 12.87 13.55 -77.15
N ALA A 13 13.04 14.37 -76.10
CA ALA A 13 14.32 15.03 -75.78
C ALA A 13 14.96 14.35 -74.56
N PRO A 14 16.29 14.13 -74.50
CA PRO A 14 16.96 13.45 -73.41
C PRO A 14 17.13 14.36 -72.19
N ILE A 15 16.71 13.88 -71.03
CA ILE A 15 16.89 14.53 -69.73
C ILE A 15 18.17 14.02 -69.10
N PRO A 16 19.06 14.87 -68.52
CA PRO A 16 20.28 14.44 -67.85
C PRO A 16 19.98 13.78 -66.49
N LEU A 17 20.58 12.63 -66.27
CA LEU A 17 20.59 11.90 -65.00
C LEU A 17 21.35 12.67 -63.92
N TYR A 18 20.67 13.36 -63.04
CA TYR A 18 21.23 13.77 -61.75
C TYR A 18 21.18 12.61 -60.78
N PHE A 19 22.32 12.07 -60.42
CA PHE A 19 22.51 11.16 -59.31
C PHE A 19 22.17 11.89 -57.98
N CYS A 20 20.97 11.73 -57.47
CA CYS A 20 20.67 12.06 -56.09
C CYS A 20 21.14 10.91 -55.20
N HIS A 21 22.18 11.14 -54.40
CA HIS A 21 22.51 10.28 -53.27
C HIS A 21 21.34 10.28 -52.28
N PRO A 22 20.85 9.11 -51.85
CA PRO A 22 19.90 9.05 -50.72
C PRO A 22 20.68 9.32 -49.44
N MET A 23 20.51 10.51 -48.88
CA MET A 23 20.93 10.78 -47.51
C MET A 23 20.17 9.86 -46.55
N SER A 24 20.92 8.97 -45.92
CA SER A 24 20.44 8.07 -44.85
C SER A 24 20.01 8.86 -43.61
N HIS A 25 18.76 9.25 -43.52
CA HIS A 25 18.14 9.83 -42.32
C HIS A 25 17.12 8.91 -41.62
N SER A 26 17.20 7.59 -41.88
CA SER A 26 16.20 6.65 -41.34
C SER A 26 16.60 5.90 -40.06
N ALA A 27 17.84 6.08 -39.54
CA ALA A 27 18.30 5.29 -38.40
C ALA A 27 17.94 5.86 -37.03
N THR A 28 17.65 7.17 -36.92
CA THR A 28 17.42 7.82 -35.63
C THR A 28 15.98 7.73 -35.14
N ALA A 29 15.00 7.64 -36.04
CA ALA A 29 13.58 7.57 -35.68
C ALA A 29 13.17 6.19 -35.15
N ALA A 30 13.80 5.11 -35.58
CA ALA A 30 13.48 3.75 -35.14
C ALA A 30 13.97 3.45 -33.72
N ALA A 31 15.08 4.06 -33.29
CA ALA A 31 15.61 3.88 -31.94
C ALA A 31 14.79 4.59 -30.86
N THR A 32 14.22 5.77 -31.17
CA THR A 32 13.37 6.52 -30.23
C THR A 32 12.00 5.89 -30.04
N THR A 33 11.40 5.33 -31.07
CA THR A 33 10.10 4.60 -30.97
C THR A 33 10.24 3.31 -30.18
N GLY A 34 11.35 2.59 -30.32
CA GLY A 34 11.61 1.36 -29.55
C GLY A 34 11.79 1.61 -28.06
N ALA A 35 12.48 2.67 -27.66
CA ALA A 35 12.69 3.05 -26.26
C ALA A 35 11.37 3.49 -25.59
N ALA A 36 10.56 4.31 -26.27
CA ALA A 36 9.27 4.75 -25.76
C ALA A 36 8.27 3.58 -25.60
N ALA A 37 8.24 2.63 -26.55
CA ALA A 37 7.41 1.42 -26.44
C ALA A 37 7.85 0.51 -25.29
N GLY A 38 9.16 0.38 -25.05
CA GLY A 38 9.72 -0.37 -23.92
C GLY A 38 9.35 0.25 -22.58
N ASP A 39 9.41 1.58 -22.46
CA ASP A 39 9.06 2.29 -21.22
C ASP A 39 7.56 2.20 -20.90
N THR A 40 6.68 2.30 -21.88
CA THR A 40 5.23 2.14 -21.69
C THR A 40 4.88 0.73 -21.27
N SER A 41 5.50 -0.29 -21.87
CA SER A 41 5.28 -1.69 -21.53
C SER A 41 5.74 -2.01 -20.10
N ARG A 42 6.92 -1.49 -19.70
CA ARG A 42 7.43 -1.64 -18.33
C ARG A 42 6.49 -1.00 -17.30
N ARG A 43 6.05 0.24 -17.52
CA ARG A 43 5.11 0.93 -16.61
C ARG A 43 3.79 0.18 -16.49
N ALA A 44 3.27 -0.37 -17.58
CA ALA A 44 2.06 -1.18 -17.55
C ALA A 44 2.23 -2.43 -16.70
N ALA A 45 3.36 -3.14 -16.83
CA ALA A 45 3.68 -4.32 -16.02
C ALA A 45 3.83 -3.96 -14.52
N GLU A 46 4.50 -2.86 -14.20
CA GLU A 46 4.63 -2.34 -12.83
C GLU A 46 3.26 -1.99 -12.25
N GLN A 47 2.41 -1.31 -13.00
CA GLN A 47 1.05 -0.98 -12.56
C GLN A 47 0.18 -2.21 -12.33
N GLN A 48 0.29 -3.22 -13.18
CA GLN A 48 -0.40 -4.50 -12.99
C GLN A 48 0.11 -5.23 -11.73
N ARG A 49 1.42 -5.19 -11.46
CA ARG A 49 2.00 -5.74 -10.23
C ARG A 49 1.43 -5.04 -8.99
N LEU A 50 1.38 -3.69 -8.98
CA LEU A 50 0.81 -2.94 -7.86
C LEU A 50 -0.67 -3.25 -7.64
N ARG A 51 -1.47 -3.38 -8.71
CA ARG A 51 -2.88 -3.79 -8.62
C ARG A 51 -3.03 -5.16 -7.97
N ARG A 52 -2.22 -6.15 -8.33
CA ARG A 52 -2.24 -7.48 -7.70
C ARG A 52 -1.94 -7.42 -6.20
N ILE A 53 -0.99 -6.59 -5.79
CA ILE A 53 -0.69 -6.34 -4.37
C ILE A 53 -1.92 -5.76 -3.66
N LEU A 54 -2.53 -4.73 -4.25
CA LEU A 54 -3.74 -4.10 -3.70
C LEU A 54 -4.91 -5.08 -3.62
N ASP A 55 -5.17 -5.84 -4.67
CA ASP A 55 -6.21 -6.85 -4.68
C ASP A 55 -6.03 -7.89 -3.56
N THR A 56 -4.77 -8.24 -3.25
CA THR A 56 -4.45 -9.21 -2.19
C THR A 56 -4.79 -8.67 -0.81
N VAL A 57 -4.51 -7.40 -0.51
CA VAL A 57 -4.81 -6.79 0.80
C VAL A 57 -6.26 -6.31 0.89
N ALA A 58 -6.82 -5.75 -0.17
CA ALA A 58 -8.18 -5.27 -0.20
C ALA A 58 -9.23 -6.39 -0.11
N ARG A 59 -8.91 -7.62 -0.55
CA ARG A 59 -9.79 -8.77 -0.30
C ARG A 59 -9.87 -9.16 1.17
N GLN A 60 -8.83 -8.86 1.96
CA GLN A 60 -8.84 -9.14 3.40
C GLN A 60 -9.62 -8.06 4.16
N GLU A 61 -9.60 -6.82 3.65
CA GLU A 61 -10.33 -5.69 4.24
C GLU A 61 -10.81 -4.74 3.14
N PRO A 62 -11.95 -5.06 2.50
CA PRO A 62 -12.47 -4.29 1.37
C PRO A 62 -13.07 -2.93 1.76
N GLY A 63 -13.33 -2.74 3.04
CA GLY A 63 -13.87 -1.50 3.60
C GLY A 63 -12.85 -0.37 3.73
N LEU A 64 -11.56 -0.62 3.53
CA LEU A 64 -10.50 0.37 3.67
C LEU A 64 -10.00 0.88 2.30
N SER A 65 -9.50 2.11 2.30
CA SER A 65 -8.72 2.63 1.17
C SER A 65 -7.28 2.13 1.25
N TRP A 66 -6.77 1.67 0.12
CA TRP A 66 -5.41 1.16 -0.01
C TRP A 66 -4.69 1.86 -1.15
N ALA A 67 -3.40 2.11 -1.00
CA ALA A 67 -2.56 2.50 -2.11
C ALA A 67 -1.20 1.79 -2.06
N ALA A 68 -0.67 1.50 -3.25
CA ALA A 68 0.68 1.00 -3.41
C ALA A 68 1.43 1.83 -4.45
N GLY A 69 2.71 2.03 -4.24
CA GLY A 69 3.54 2.82 -5.14
C GLY A 69 4.98 2.36 -5.17
N LEU A 70 5.65 2.63 -6.29
CA LEU A 70 7.06 2.36 -6.48
C LEU A 70 7.87 3.62 -6.21
N ARG A 71 8.88 3.50 -5.37
CA ARG A 71 9.90 4.52 -5.06
C ARG A 71 11.27 4.04 -5.53
N ASP A 72 12.24 4.94 -5.46
CA ASP A 72 13.65 4.64 -5.69
C ASP A 72 13.88 3.89 -7.01
N ASN A 73 13.33 4.45 -8.10
CA ASN A 73 13.38 3.86 -9.45
C ASN A 73 12.83 2.41 -9.50
N GLY A 74 11.81 2.12 -8.71
CA GLY A 74 11.15 0.81 -8.70
C GLY A 74 11.76 -0.21 -7.73
N GLN A 75 12.77 0.17 -6.94
CA GLN A 75 13.42 -0.71 -5.97
C GLN A 75 12.53 -0.96 -4.73
N THR A 76 11.79 0.06 -4.31
CA THR A 76 10.96 -0.02 -3.10
C THR A 76 9.48 -0.02 -3.47
N THR A 77 8.74 -1.03 -3.02
CA THR A 77 7.29 -1.11 -3.14
C THR A 77 6.66 -0.71 -1.81
N LEU A 78 6.08 0.47 -1.76
CA LEU A 78 5.38 0.99 -0.58
C LEU A 78 3.92 0.58 -0.61
N LEU A 79 3.39 0.14 0.53
CA LEU A 79 1.97 -0.14 0.74
C LEU A 79 1.45 0.69 1.92
N VAL A 80 0.29 1.33 1.73
CA VAL A 80 -0.34 2.18 2.74
C VAL A 80 -1.85 1.99 2.77
N THR A 81 -2.45 2.30 3.93
CA THR A 81 -3.89 2.56 4.07
C THR A 81 -4.07 3.97 4.64
N ASP A 82 -5.25 4.55 4.50
CA ASP A 82 -5.58 5.84 5.11
C ASP A 82 -5.88 5.73 6.61
N LEU A 83 -6.07 4.50 7.12
CA LEU A 83 -6.35 4.26 8.53
C LEU A 83 -5.19 4.78 9.39
N ALA A 84 -5.48 5.76 10.24
CA ALA A 84 -4.50 6.49 11.04
C ALA A 84 -3.26 6.94 10.23
N SER A 85 -3.48 7.36 8.98
CA SER A 85 -2.44 7.90 8.08
C SER A 85 -1.31 6.92 7.77
N GLY A 86 -1.63 5.63 7.61
CA GLY A 86 -0.70 4.61 7.12
C GLY A 86 -0.60 3.34 7.96
N TRP A 87 -1.31 3.23 9.08
CA TRP A 87 -1.26 2.02 9.91
C TRP A 87 -1.93 0.83 9.22
N ILE A 88 -1.28 -0.33 9.24
CA ILE A 88 -1.81 -1.58 8.70
C ILE A 88 -2.33 -2.47 9.85
N PRO A 89 -3.62 -2.84 9.86
CA PRO A 89 -4.20 -3.70 10.89
C PRO A 89 -3.51 -5.07 11.04
N PRO A 90 -3.58 -5.69 12.24
CA PRO A 90 -2.83 -6.92 12.53
C PRO A 90 -3.27 -8.13 11.69
N HIS A 91 -4.56 -8.24 11.37
CA HIS A 91 -5.13 -9.38 10.62
C HIS A 91 -4.73 -9.40 9.14
N ILE A 92 -4.24 -8.28 8.58
CA ILE A 92 -3.84 -8.19 7.18
C ILE A 92 -2.55 -8.99 6.95
N ARG A 93 -2.61 -9.97 6.10
CA ARG A 93 -1.44 -10.73 5.63
C ARG A 93 -0.75 -9.96 4.52
N LEU A 94 0.47 -9.52 4.80
CA LEU A 94 1.24 -8.71 3.85
C LEU A 94 1.91 -9.60 2.79
N PRO A 95 1.89 -9.20 1.51
CA PRO A 95 2.74 -9.81 0.49
C PRO A 95 4.22 -9.64 0.82
N ALA A 96 5.07 -10.48 0.21
CA ALA A 96 6.52 -10.33 0.32
C ALA A 96 7.03 -9.04 -0.35
N HIS A 97 8.19 -8.58 0.06
CA HIS A 97 8.90 -7.43 -0.54
C HIS A 97 8.11 -6.11 -0.54
N ILE A 98 7.29 -5.92 0.50
CA ILE A 98 6.56 -4.67 0.73
C ILE A 98 7.28 -3.86 1.80
N THR A 99 7.40 -2.57 1.59
CA THR A 99 7.82 -1.61 2.61
C THR A 99 6.57 -0.93 3.17
N LEU A 100 6.51 -0.79 4.48
CA LEU A 100 5.45 -0.05 5.17
C LEU A 100 5.93 1.37 5.50
N LEU A 101 4.99 2.28 5.69
CA LEU A 101 5.33 3.59 6.26
C LEU A 101 5.83 3.43 7.69
N GLU A 102 6.78 4.28 8.04
CA GLU A 102 7.17 4.43 9.43
C GLU A 102 6.11 5.19 10.23
N PRO A 103 5.87 4.79 11.49
CA PRO A 103 5.00 5.54 12.40
C PRO A 103 5.50 6.97 12.55
N ALA A 104 4.66 7.94 12.18
CA ALA A 104 4.96 9.35 12.33
C ALA A 104 3.67 10.17 12.45
N PRO A 105 3.68 11.30 13.17
CA PRO A 105 2.58 12.25 13.15
C PRO A 105 2.35 12.79 11.73
N ARG A 106 1.16 12.62 11.18
CA ARG A 106 0.79 13.07 9.82
C ARG A 106 -0.51 13.83 9.82
N ARG A 107 -0.76 14.57 8.74
CA ARG A 107 -2.01 15.30 8.55
C ARG A 107 -3.17 14.30 8.43
N ARG A 108 -4.25 14.51 9.18
CA ARG A 108 -5.41 13.61 9.24
C ARG A 108 -6.18 13.48 7.91
N HIS A 109 -6.06 14.46 7.03
CA HIS A 109 -6.81 14.54 5.77
C HIS A 109 -5.92 14.23 4.56
N ALA A 110 -4.74 13.64 4.77
CA ALA A 110 -3.95 13.15 3.66
C ALA A 110 -4.69 11.99 2.99
N THR A 111 -4.87 12.06 1.69
CA THR A 111 -5.42 10.93 0.93
C THR A 111 -4.44 9.75 0.97
N VAL A 112 -4.94 8.54 0.76
CA VAL A 112 -4.08 7.35 0.73
C VAL A 112 -2.95 7.48 -0.31
N THR A 113 -3.20 8.18 -1.41
CA THR A 113 -2.18 8.47 -2.43
C THR A 113 -1.17 9.51 -1.99
N ASP A 114 -1.58 10.53 -1.20
CA ASP A 114 -0.65 11.53 -0.65
C ASP A 114 0.36 10.89 0.32
N LEU A 115 -0.07 9.84 1.02
CA LEU A 115 0.80 9.09 1.94
C LEU A 115 1.93 8.36 1.22
N LEU A 116 1.76 8.01 -0.05
CA LEU A 116 2.82 7.42 -0.86
C LEU A 116 3.98 8.40 -1.09
N GLY A 117 3.72 9.72 -1.11
CA GLY A 117 4.71 10.74 -1.49
C GLY A 117 5.11 10.63 -2.96
N THR A 118 6.36 10.95 -3.27
CA THR A 118 6.87 10.88 -4.65
C THR A 118 7.05 9.43 -5.08
N THR A 119 6.28 8.99 -6.07
CA THR A 119 6.32 7.64 -6.66
C THR A 119 6.46 7.73 -8.16
N THR A 120 7.13 6.73 -8.77
CA THR A 120 7.24 6.60 -10.23
C THR A 120 5.98 6.01 -10.85
N VAL A 121 5.38 5.05 -10.14
CA VAL A 121 4.10 4.42 -10.49
C VAL A 121 3.31 4.24 -9.20
N ALA A 122 2.01 4.49 -9.24
CA ALA A 122 1.10 4.28 -8.12
C ALA A 122 -0.21 3.65 -8.58
N ALA A 123 -0.83 2.91 -7.68
CA ALA A 123 -2.18 2.39 -7.82
C ALA A 123 -2.92 2.57 -6.50
N ALA A 124 -4.23 2.71 -6.56
CA ALA A 124 -5.10 2.83 -5.38
C ALA A 124 -6.34 1.95 -5.53
N HIS A 125 -6.85 1.51 -4.38
CA HIS A 125 -8.13 0.86 -4.22
C HIS A 125 -8.99 1.69 -3.26
N HIS A 126 -10.23 1.96 -3.66
CA HIS A 126 -11.20 2.67 -2.83
C HIS A 126 -12.12 1.67 -2.12
N PRO A 127 -12.70 2.03 -0.97
CA PRO A 127 -13.60 1.16 -0.24
C PRO A 127 -14.70 0.60 -1.13
N HIS A 128 -14.93 -0.70 -1.02
CA HIS A 128 -15.92 -1.45 -1.81
C HIS A 128 -15.73 -1.34 -3.33
N GLY A 129 -14.56 -0.89 -3.79
CA GLY A 129 -14.20 -0.85 -5.21
C GLY A 129 -14.15 -2.24 -5.83
N TYR A 130 -14.20 -2.29 -7.15
CA TYR A 130 -14.08 -3.55 -7.88
C TYR A 130 -12.74 -4.21 -7.61
N LEU A 131 -12.78 -5.49 -7.23
CA LEU A 131 -11.62 -6.37 -7.13
C LEU A 131 -11.68 -7.39 -8.25
N SER A 132 -10.62 -7.45 -9.05
CA SER A 132 -10.51 -8.43 -10.12
C SER A 132 -10.57 -9.84 -9.54
N GLN A 133 -11.28 -10.75 -10.23
CA GLN A 133 -11.29 -12.15 -9.83
C GLN A 133 -9.86 -12.71 -9.88
N PRO A 134 -9.42 -13.49 -8.86
CA PRO A 134 -8.12 -14.11 -8.91
C PRO A 134 -8.01 -14.99 -10.16
N ASP A 135 -7.00 -14.74 -10.97
CA ASP A 135 -6.66 -15.64 -12.05
C ASP A 135 -6.00 -16.89 -11.45
N PRO A 136 -6.59 -18.09 -11.63
CA PRO A 136 -6.06 -19.33 -11.05
C PRO A 136 -4.63 -19.65 -11.56
N ASP A 137 -4.26 -19.15 -12.72
CA ASP A 137 -2.94 -19.38 -13.33
C ASP A 137 -1.90 -18.34 -12.86
N THR A 138 -2.34 -17.28 -12.17
CA THR A 138 -1.40 -16.30 -11.61
C THR A 138 -0.79 -16.85 -10.33
N PRO A 139 0.56 -17.00 -10.25
CA PRO A 139 1.22 -17.43 -9.03
C PRO A 139 0.79 -16.54 -7.85
N ALA A 140 0.44 -17.17 -6.74
CA ALA A 140 0.21 -16.44 -5.50
C ALA A 140 1.45 -15.58 -5.22
N LEU A 141 1.26 -14.41 -4.60
CA LEU A 141 2.37 -13.60 -4.10
C LEU A 141 3.04 -14.37 -2.95
N THR A 142 3.76 -15.44 -3.33
CA THR A 142 4.46 -16.34 -2.43
C THR A 142 5.85 -15.78 -2.15
N GLY A 143 6.24 -15.81 -0.91
CA GLY A 143 7.53 -15.39 -0.38
C GLY A 143 7.41 -15.25 1.12
N ASP A 144 8.52 -15.06 1.79
CA ASP A 144 8.50 -14.71 3.21
C ASP A 144 7.66 -13.45 3.40
N ARG A 145 6.71 -13.53 4.32
CA ARG A 145 5.81 -12.42 4.60
C ARG A 145 6.61 -11.21 5.04
N THR A 146 6.26 -10.04 4.53
CA THR A 146 6.84 -8.79 5.03
C THR A 146 6.51 -8.64 6.52
N ALA A 147 7.55 -8.52 7.33
CA ALA A 147 7.38 -8.21 8.76
C ALA A 147 6.91 -6.76 8.94
N ARG A 148 6.10 -6.53 9.97
CA ARG A 148 5.76 -5.18 10.40
C ARG A 148 6.92 -4.60 11.19
N ILE A 149 7.68 -3.71 10.56
CA ILE A 149 8.86 -3.09 11.16
C ILE A 149 8.54 -1.64 11.51
N ALA A 150 8.92 -1.22 12.69
CA ALA A 150 8.89 0.17 13.16
C ALA A 150 10.19 0.47 13.93
N PRO A 151 10.56 1.74 14.10
CA PRO A 151 11.66 2.10 15.00
C PRO A 151 11.46 1.45 16.37
N THR A 152 12.52 0.88 16.90
CA THR A 152 12.48 0.15 18.18
C THR A 152 12.16 1.12 19.31
N ILE A 153 11.18 0.76 20.12
CA ILE A 153 10.86 1.47 21.36
C ILE A 153 11.69 0.86 22.46
N ASP A 154 12.54 1.68 23.08
CA ASP A 154 13.25 1.29 24.29
C ASP A 154 12.22 0.97 25.39
N GLU A 155 12.46 -0.10 26.14
CA GLU A 155 11.54 -0.55 27.19
C GLU A 155 10.09 -0.76 26.71
N LEU A 156 9.90 -1.55 25.62
CA LEU A 156 8.62 -1.82 25.00
C LEU A 156 7.51 -2.15 26.01
N GLY A 157 7.78 -3.07 26.94
CA GLY A 157 6.81 -3.50 27.95
C GLY A 157 6.36 -2.36 28.88
N PRO A 158 7.25 -1.69 29.60
CA PRO A 158 6.91 -0.54 30.44
C PRO A 158 6.19 0.58 29.68
N THR A 159 6.64 0.89 28.46
CA THR A 159 6.02 1.92 27.61
C THR A 159 4.60 1.53 27.21
N LEU A 160 4.36 0.27 26.86
CA LEU A 160 3.02 -0.23 26.53
C LEU A 160 2.10 -0.16 27.76
N VAL A 161 2.55 -0.62 28.93
CA VAL A 161 1.77 -0.54 30.17
C VAL A 161 1.36 0.90 30.49
N GLU A 162 2.31 1.84 30.39
CA GLU A 162 2.03 3.24 30.69
C GLU A 162 1.10 3.88 29.65
N THR A 163 1.25 3.53 28.38
CA THR A 163 0.36 4.04 27.31
C THR A 163 -1.06 3.52 27.52
N VAL A 164 -1.24 2.22 27.80
CA VAL A 164 -2.54 1.61 28.08
C VAL A 164 -3.19 2.21 29.32
N ARG A 165 -2.42 2.45 30.39
CA ARG A 165 -2.92 3.06 31.63
C ARG A 165 -3.47 4.47 31.41
N ARG A 166 -2.86 5.25 30.54
CA ARG A 166 -3.29 6.62 30.19
C ARG A 166 -4.47 6.67 29.22
N HIS A 167 -4.92 5.53 28.71
CA HIS A 167 -6.00 5.43 27.74
C HIS A 167 -7.28 4.94 28.43
N ASP A 168 -8.10 5.89 28.88
CA ASP A 168 -9.31 5.61 29.69
C ASP A 168 -10.42 4.86 28.94
N THR A 169 -10.36 4.86 27.59
CA THR A 169 -11.32 4.19 26.72
C THR A 169 -11.12 2.68 26.66
N LEU A 170 -9.93 2.19 26.99
CA LEU A 170 -9.64 0.77 26.96
C LEU A 170 -10.35 0.00 28.09
N PRO A 171 -10.81 -1.23 27.84
CA PRO A 171 -11.41 -2.06 28.87
C PRO A 171 -10.41 -2.39 29.98
N ARG A 172 -10.89 -2.45 31.22
CA ARG A 172 -10.02 -2.74 32.40
C ARG A 172 -9.22 -4.02 32.26
N ILE A 173 -9.76 -5.02 31.56
CA ILE A 173 -9.05 -6.26 31.28
C ILE A 173 -7.75 -6.02 30.49
N ALA A 174 -7.70 -5.06 29.58
CA ALA A 174 -6.51 -4.72 28.84
C ALA A 174 -5.38 -4.25 29.76
N GLN A 175 -5.70 -3.50 30.82
CA GLN A 175 -4.72 -3.03 31.80
C GLN A 175 -4.14 -4.17 32.63
N ALA A 176 -4.96 -5.15 33.02
CA ALA A 176 -4.50 -6.32 33.76
C ALA A 176 -3.64 -7.24 32.89
N VAL A 177 -4.11 -7.53 31.70
CA VAL A 177 -3.44 -8.43 30.75
C VAL A 177 -2.09 -7.88 30.29
N VAL A 178 -1.99 -6.58 29.99
CA VAL A 178 -0.72 -5.98 29.56
C VAL A 178 0.36 -6.08 30.65
N VAL A 179 0.00 -5.93 31.92
CA VAL A 179 0.93 -6.09 33.04
C VAL A 179 1.39 -7.54 33.18
N ALA A 180 0.48 -8.51 33.03
CA ALA A 180 0.83 -9.92 33.07
C ALA A 180 1.76 -10.31 31.91
N ALA A 181 1.39 -9.91 30.68
CA ALA A 181 2.16 -10.20 29.48
C ALA A 181 3.58 -9.60 29.51
N THR A 182 3.73 -8.36 29.99
CA THR A 182 5.06 -7.71 30.09
C THR A 182 5.97 -8.32 31.14
N ARG A 183 5.42 -9.01 32.14
CA ARG A 183 6.15 -9.72 33.16
C ARG A 183 6.38 -11.20 32.88
N ASN A 184 6.01 -11.64 31.67
CA ASN A 184 6.00 -13.06 31.27
C ASN A 184 5.18 -13.96 32.23
N TYR A 185 4.19 -13.41 32.91
CA TYR A 185 3.20 -14.21 33.60
C TYR A 185 2.23 -14.75 32.56
N GLY A 186 1.92 -16.03 32.64
CA GLY A 186 0.91 -16.60 31.75
C GLY A 186 -0.40 -15.83 31.86
N VAL A 187 -0.96 -15.47 30.73
CA VAL A 187 -2.31 -14.89 30.65
C VAL A 187 -3.31 -16.04 30.52
N PRO A 188 -4.33 -16.13 31.38
CA PRO A 188 -5.36 -17.16 31.28
C PRO A 188 -6.10 -17.11 29.95
N ASP A 189 -6.47 -18.27 29.39
CA ASP A 189 -7.13 -18.36 28.09
C ASP A 189 -8.42 -17.55 28.02
N ASN A 190 -9.23 -17.58 29.10
CA ASN A 190 -10.46 -16.81 29.19
C ASN A 190 -10.25 -15.29 29.14
N GLU A 191 -9.12 -14.78 29.65
CA GLU A 191 -8.76 -13.35 29.56
C GLU A 191 -8.27 -13.01 28.15
N THR A 192 -7.53 -13.90 27.53
CA THR A 192 -7.10 -13.78 26.13
C THR A 192 -8.30 -13.78 25.18
N ASP A 193 -9.25 -14.68 25.39
CA ASP A 193 -10.48 -14.74 24.60
C ASP A 193 -11.32 -13.46 24.73
N LEU A 194 -11.46 -12.94 25.96
CA LEU A 194 -12.15 -11.68 26.19
C LEU A 194 -11.45 -10.51 25.50
N LEU A 195 -10.13 -10.48 25.52
CA LEU A 195 -9.35 -9.45 24.84
C LEU A 195 -9.54 -9.53 23.32
N HIS A 196 -9.51 -10.73 22.74
CA HIS A 196 -9.78 -10.96 21.32
C HIS A 196 -11.19 -10.52 20.94
N HIS A 197 -12.19 -10.84 21.78
CA HIS A 197 -13.57 -10.38 21.55
C HIS A 197 -13.65 -8.86 21.52
N LYS A 198 -13.03 -8.17 22.48
CA LYS A 198 -12.99 -6.70 22.53
C LYS A 198 -12.23 -6.10 21.35
N THR A 199 -11.16 -6.73 20.91
CA THR A 199 -10.42 -6.31 19.70
C THR A 199 -11.31 -6.39 18.46
N THR A 200 -12.09 -7.47 18.32
CA THR A 200 -13.04 -7.65 17.21
C THR A 200 -14.17 -6.62 17.27
N GLU A 201 -14.72 -6.34 18.45
CA GLU A 201 -15.76 -5.32 18.64
C GLU A 201 -15.28 -3.93 18.20
N ILE A 202 -14.08 -3.52 18.62
CA ILE A 202 -13.49 -2.24 18.24
C ILE A 202 -13.18 -2.19 16.74
N HIS A 203 -12.65 -3.27 16.17
CA HIS A 203 -12.43 -3.39 14.73
C HIS A 203 -13.73 -3.14 13.96
N GLN A 204 -14.82 -3.82 14.32
CA GLN A 204 -16.11 -3.65 13.68
C GLN A 204 -16.67 -2.23 13.84
N ALA A 205 -16.48 -1.61 15.01
CA ALA A 205 -16.90 -0.23 15.25
C ALA A 205 -16.16 0.76 14.33
N VAL A 206 -14.84 0.58 14.15
CA VAL A 206 -14.03 1.41 13.23
C VAL A 206 -14.53 1.26 11.79
N LEU A 207 -14.75 0.02 11.31
CA LEU A 207 -15.19 -0.21 9.94
C LEU A 207 -16.62 0.31 9.68
N THR A 208 -17.52 0.18 10.65
CA THR A 208 -18.90 0.67 10.54
C THR A 208 -18.96 2.19 10.39
N THR A 209 -18.03 2.91 11.03
CA THR A 209 -17.99 4.38 10.98
C THR A 209 -17.03 4.92 9.92
N TYR A 210 -16.30 4.06 9.23
CA TYR A 210 -15.36 4.46 8.18
C TYR A 210 -16.08 5.16 7.00
N PRO A 211 -15.53 6.24 6.41
CA PRO A 211 -14.21 6.82 6.69
C PRO A 211 -14.18 7.82 7.87
N ASN A 212 -15.31 8.10 8.51
CA ASN A 212 -15.45 9.12 9.55
C ASN A 212 -15.21 8.56 10.97
N HIS A 213 -14.38 7.52 11.08
CA HIS A 213 -14.05 6.88 12.35
C HIS A 213 -13.35 7.85 13.33
N ASP A 214 -13.61 7.65 14.64
CA ASP A 214 -12.85 8.36 15.66
C ASP A 214 -11.44 7.80 15.78
N ILE A 215 -10.45 8.66 15.71
CA ILE A 215 -9.04 8.28 15.87
C ILE A 215 -8.75 7.67 17.23
N ALA A 216 -9.50 8.01 18.28
CA ALA A 216 -9.33 7.39 19.59
C ALA A 216 -9.67 5.90 19.53
N THR A 217 -10.75 5.53 18.85
CA THR A 217 -11.14 4.14 18.66
C THR A 217 -10.08 3.34 17.86
N VAL A 218 -9.44 3.99 16.87
CA VAL A 218 -8.34 3.37 16.12
C VAL A 218 -7.11 3.20 17.00
N VAL A 219 -6.80 4.15 17.87
CA VAL A 219 -5.71 4.03 18.86
C VAL A 219 -5.99 2.88 19.83
N ASP A 220 -7.23 2.74 20.31
CA ASP A 220 -7.62 1.59 21.13
C ASP A 220 -7.36 0.26 20.42
N TRP A 221 -7.72 0.20 19.13
CA TRP A 221 -7.43 -1.00 18.33
C TRP A 221 -5.93 -1.27 18.19
N MET A 222 -5.11 -0.24 17.95
CA MET A 222 -3.65 -0.39 17.92
C MET A 222 -3.08 -0.90 19.24
N LEU A 223 -3.54 -0.38 20.37
CA LEU A 223 -3.06 -0.79 21.68
C LEU A 223 -3.48 -2.24 21.99
N LEU A 224 -4.70 -2.63 21.67
CA LEU A 224 -5.14 -4.03 21.80
C LEU A 224 -4.36 -4.95 20.86
N ALA A 225 -4.06 -4.51 19.64
CA ALA A 225 -3.21 -5.26 18.71
C ALA A 225 -1.77 -5.44 19.27
N ALA A 226 -1.22 -4.41 19.90
CA ALA A 226 0.10 -4.51 20.55
C ALA A 226 0.10 -5.51 21.71
N ILE A 227 -0.95 -5.50 22.55
CA ILE A 227 -1.10 -6.45 23.67
C ILE A 227 -1.23 -7.89 23.12
N ASN A 228 -2.09 -8.11 22.14
CA ASN A 228 -2.29 -9.43 21.52
C ASN A 228 -0.99 -9.97 20.90
N ALA A 229 -0.22 -9.11 20.21
CA ALA A 229 1.08 -9.48 19.66
C ALA A 229 2.08 -9.86 20.76
N LEU A 230 2.11 -9.13 21.86
CA LEU A 230 2.98 -9.43 23.00
C LEU A 230 2.62 -10.78 23.65
N ILE A 231 1.32 -11.08 23.85
CA ILE A 231 0.84 -12.37 24.35
C ILE A 231 1.28 -13.52 23.43
N ALA A 232 1.21 -13.30 22.10
CA ALA A 232 1.63 -14.26 21.11
C ALA A 232 3.15 -14.40 20.95
N GLY A 233 3.94 -13.63 21.71
CA GLY A 233 5.41 -13.59 21.60
C GLY A 233 5.95 -12.83 20.39
N ASP A 234 5.10 -12.15 19.64
CA ASP A 234 5.48 -11.29 18.50
C ASP A 234 5.88 -9.89 19.00
N GLN A 235 7.11 -9.76 19.44
CA GLN A 235 7.65 -8.47 19.90
C GLN A 235 7.73 -7.43 18.77
N SER A 236 8.01 -7.85 17.54
CA SER A 236 8.08 -6.96 16.39
C SER A 236 6.70 -6.35 16.08
N GLY A 237 5.67 -7.18 16.07
CA GLY A 237 4.28 -6.74 15.91
C GLY A 237 3.83 -5.83 17.04
N ALA A 238 4.15 -6.17 18.29
CA ALA A 238 3.84 -5.35 19.45
C ALA A 238 4.49 -3.97 19.35
N ASN A 239 5.78 -3.91 19.00
CA ASN A 239 6.51 -2.66 18.78
C ASN A 239 5.89 -1.82 17.65
N TYR A 240 5.54 -2.45 16.52
CA TYR A 240 4.92 -1.77 15.40
C TYR A 240 3.59 -1.12 15.80
N HIS A 241 2.70 -1.87 16.43
CA HIS A 241 1.38 -1.35 16.79
C HIS A 241 1.46 -0.27 17.87
N LEU A 242 2.35 -0.42 18.86
CA LEU A 242 2.58 0.61 19.88
C LEU A 242 3.18 1.89 19.29
N ALA A 243 4.16 1.79 18.39
CA ALA A 243 4.76 2.95 17.73
C ALA A 243 3.72 3.78 16.95
N TRP A 244 2.81 3.11 16.26
CA TRP A 244 1.69 3.76 15.57
C TRP A 244 0.70 4.40 16.54
N ALA A 245 0.36 3.75 17.65
CA ALA A 245 -0.50 4.34 18.67
C ALA A 245 0.10 5.62 19.25
N ILE A 246 1.40 5.61 19.61
CA ILE A 246 2.12 6.79 20.12
C ILE A 246 2.12 7.93 19.10
N ALA A 247 2.39 7.65 17.81
CA ALA A 247 2.38 8.65 16.75
C ALA A 247 0.98 9.27 16.57
N ALA A 248 -0.08 8.46 16.61
CA ALA A 248 -1.46 8.93 16.50
C ALA A 248 -1.90 9.79 17.71
N ILE A 249 -1.50 9.41 18.93
CA ILE A 249 -1.75 10.18 20.16
C ILE A 249 -1.03 11.53 20.10
N SER A 250 0.22 11.57 19.62
CA SER A 250 1.02 12.79 19.49
C SER A 250 0.38 13.79 18.52
N THR A 251 -0.17 13.32 17.41
CA THR A 251 -0.92 14.17 16.46
C THR A 251 -2.16 14.81 17.09
N ARG A 252 -2.76 14.17 18.09
CA ARG A 252 -3.96 14.68 18.78
C ARG A 252 -3.64 15.82 19.77
N ARG A 253 -2.45 15.80 20.39
CA ARG A 253 -2.01 16.80 21.39
C ARG A 253 -1.53 18.12 20.78
N SER A 254 -1.15 18.11 19.50
CA SER A 254 -0.63 19.29 18.79
C SER A 254 -1.73 20.22 18.26
N ARG A 255 -2.95 20.10 18.76
CA ARG A 255 -4.11 20.97 18.51
C ARG A 255 -4.56 21.65 19.78
#